data_118a8540309cf2b852cb11a638bf4fff
#
_entry.id   118a8540309cf2b852cb11a638bf4fff
#
_cell.length_a   1.000
_cell.length_b   1.000
_cell.length_c   1.000
_cell.angle_alpha   90.00
_cell.angle_beta   90.00
_cell.angle_gamma   90.00
#
_symmetry.space_group_name_H-M   'P 1'
#
loop_
_entity.id
_entity.type
_entity.pdbx_description
1 polymer ?
#
loop_
_entity_poly.entity_id
_entity_poly.type
_entity_poly.pdbx_seq_one_letter_code
_entity_poly.pdbx_strand_id
1 'polypeptide(L)'
;MRKFVVLTLVLSFVLAPLATLSVTAPAAAQQEEKRWDGADDLPVNPLPCGDEPAPEPEPKEYDGGQPVNPPDLAGKPITLVDVPKLIGIGYFAATTKGQQEAAEELGNVTVTTDAPTEANIDEQITFIDNYITRGVDGILFAANDPVAISPVLKKALEQGIHVVGYDANSLPEAREWFVNQAEFNGIAKALLDSLAEEKGEDAKFGIVTSTFTTPNQARWIAEMWAYAKECHPDMTWLETLEAQEDYNLSFEQANTLIDKYGDELDGLFGMTSVATPAAADAVTQAGLCGEVAVVGLATPNAMKPFVNSGCVKSVVLWNPVDLGYAAVYVMRQVVDGNFKPGDTEVEAGRLGKLKVVNGSEVLLGPPFIYNADNINDFDF
;
A
#
# COMPACT_ATOMS: atom_id res chain seq x y z
N MET A 1 18.17 69.07 65.65
CA MET A 1 18.75 68.63 64.40
C MET A 1 19.07 67.12 64.51
N ARG A 2 18.20 66.30 64.06
CA ARG A 2 18.31 64.80 64.15
C ARG A 2 18.99 64.29 62.86
N LYS A 3 20.12 63.60 63.08
CA LYS A 3 20.85 62.92 61.99
C LYS A 3 20.20 61.53 61.72
N PHE A 4 19.72 61.32 60.54
CA PHE A 4 19.30 59.98 60.03
C PHE A 4 20.54 59.27 59.51
N VAL A 5 20.83 58.09 60.05
CA VAL A 5 21.77 57.13 59.48
C VAL A 5 20.97 56.15 58.58
N VAL A 6 21.31 56.15 57.30
CA VAL A 6 20.77 55.18 56.33
C VAL A 6 21.73 54.00 56.31
N LEU A 7 21.24 52.85 56.77
CA LEU A 7 21.93 51.55 56.66
C LEU A 7 21.60 50.88 55.35
N THR A 8 22.56 50.81 54.41
CA THR A 8 22.43 50.16 53.13
C THR A 8 22.77 48.68 53.30
N LEU A 9 21.77 47.82 53.19
CA LEU A 9 21.93 46.34 53.16
C LEU A 9 22.27 45.92 51.72
N VAL A 10 23.49 45.44 51.49
CA VAL A 10 23.92 44.85 50.24
C VAL A 10 23.54 43.35 50.24
N LEU A 11 22.54 42.99 49.52
CA LEU A 11 22.13 41.59 49.30
C LEU A 11 22.91 41.03 48.12
N SER A 12 23.91 40.19 48.37
CA SER A 12 24.66 39.48 47.35
C SER A 12 23.85 38.27 46.86
N PHE A 13 23.24 38.36 45.70
CA PHE A 13 22.66 37.21 44.98
C PHE A 13 23.80 36.39 44.35
N VAL A 14 24.02 35.20 44.86
CA VAL A 14 24.84 34.17 44.20
C VAL A 14 23.94 33.50 43.17
N LEU A 15 24.13 33.85 41.90
CA LEU A 15 23.56 33.10 40.77
C LEU A 15 24.34 31.79 40.62
N ALA A 16 23.75 30.67 41.04
CA ALA A 16 24.20 29.36 40.61
C ALA A 16 23.75 29.15 39.15
N PRO A 17 24.60 28.65 38.22
CA PRO A 17 24.17 28.31 36.92
C PRO A 17 23.24 27.08 36.98
N LEU A 18 21.97 27.23 36.57
CA LEU A 18 21.12 26.09 36.25
C LEU A 18 21.74 25.41 35.02
N ALA A 19 22.40 24.30 35.24
CA ALA A 19 22.70 23.37 34.15
C ALA A 19 21.36 22.78 33.66
N THR A 20 20.88 23.25 32.51
CA THR A 20 19.81 22.60 31.81
C THR A 20 20.36 21.27 31.29
N LEU A 21 20.01 20.18 31.96
CA LEU A 21 20.12 18.82 31.40
C LEU A 21 19.14 18.77 30.24
N SER A 22 19.65 18.96 29.03
CA SER A 22 18.95 18.59 27.82
C SER A 22 18.87 17.07 27.80
N VAL A 23 17.77 16.52 28.28
CA VAL A 23 17.44 15.10 28.05
C VAL A 23 17.06 15.01 26.58
N THR A 24 18.01 14.61 25.74
CA THR A 24 17.70 14.17 24.41
C THR A 24 16.86 12.89 24.55
N ALA A 25 15.60 12.93 24.12
CA ALA A 25 14.80 11.72 24.00
C ALA A 25 15.55 10.73 23.07
N PRO A 26 15.54 9.43 23.37
CA PRO A 26 16.16 8.44 22.50
C PRO A 26 15.54 8.54 21.09
N ALA A 27 16.33 8.29 20.05
CA ALA A 27 15.91 8.41 18.64
C ALA A 27 14.57 7.69 18.34
N ALA A 28 14.32 6.55 18.99
CA ALA A 28 13.06 5.81 18.87
C ALA A 28 11.83 6.62 19.34
N ALA A 29 11.96 7.44 20.40
CA ALA A 29 10.84 8.29 20.86
C ALA A 29 10.57 9.45 19.89
N GLN A 30 11.59 9.94 19.18
CA GLN A 30 11.40 10.96 18.14
C GLN A 30 10.76 10.38 16.86
N GLN A 31 10.98 9.09 16.59
CA GLN A 31 10.30 8.39 15.48
C GLN A 31 8.80 8.20 15.74
N GLU A 32 8.38 7.96 16.98
CA GLU A 32 6.98 7.77 17.36
C GLU A 32 6.14 9.05 17.21
N GLU A 33 6.72 10.23 17.44
CA GLU A 33 5.99 11.51 17.37
C GLU A 33 5.60 11.95 15.95
N LYS A 34 6.18 11.34 14.90
CA LYS A 34 5.96 11.75 13.49
C LYS A 34 5.25 10.70 12.63
N ARG A 35 4.92 9.58 13.25
CA ARG A 35 4.15 8.51 12.65
C ARG A 35 2.65 8.84 12.74
N TRP A 36 1.83 8.41 11.76
CA TRP A 36 0.38 8.53 11.91
C TRP A 36 -0.14 7.51 12.96
N ASP A 37 -1.14 7.92 13.76
CA ASP A 37 -1.59 7.17 14.95
C ASP A 37 -2.20 5.78 14.64
N GLY A 38 -2.68 5.55 13.42
CA GLY A 38 -3.33 4.29 13.03
C GLY A 38 -2.40 3.11 12.74
N ALA A 39 -1.07 3.33 12.67
CA ALA A 39 -0.13 2.24 12.36
C ALA A 39 -0.01 1.18 13.47
N ASP A 40 -0.20 1.58 14.73
CA ASP A 40 -0.05 0.68 15.88
C ASP A 40 -1.18 -0.32 16.04
N ASP A 41 -2.36 -0.01 15.51
CA ASP A 41 -3.54 -0.87 15.64
C ASP A 41 -3.59 -1.98 14.57
N LEU A 42 -2.74 -1.89 13.54
CA LEU A 42 -2.70 -2.87 12.47
C LEU A 42 -1.85 -4.09 12.87
N PRO A 43 -2.34 -5.32 12.63
CA PRO A 43 -1.56 -6.50 12.91
C PRO A 43 -0.33 -6.54 12.00
N VAL A 44 0.86 -6.74 12.54
CA VAL A 44 2.12 -6.82 11.81
C VAL A 44 2.81 -8.15 12.07
N ASN A 45 3.60 -8.59 11.09
CA ASN A 45 4.42 -9.81 11.18
C ASN A 45 5.69 -9.59 10.35
N PRO A 46 6.66 -8.79 10.84
CA PRO A 46 7.84 -8.44 10.08
C PRO A 46 8.65 -9.68 9.73
N LEU A 47 9.28 -9.66 8.54
CA LEU A 47 10.19 -10.71 8.14
C LEU A 47 11.50 -10.63 8.94
N PRO A 48 12.22 -11.77 9.06
CA PRO A 48 13.57 -11.76 9.61
C PRO A 48 14.52 -10.85 8.83
N CYS A 49 15.53 -10.33 9.50
CA CYS A 49 16.55 -9.49 8.90
C CYS A 49 17.44 -10.29 7.93
N GLY A 50 17.91 -9.65 6.87
CA GLY A 50 18.80 -10.28 5.89
C GLY A 50 18.11 -11.38 5.09
N ASP A 51 18.87 -12.45 4.76
CA ASP A 51 18.42 -13.55 3.90
C ASP A 51 17.82 -14.74 4.68
N GLU A 52 17.48 -14.55 5.95
CA GLU A 52 16.83 -15.61 6.71
C GLU A 52 15.46 -15.93 6.11
N PRO A 53 15.10 -17.21 5.98
CA PRO A 53 13.82 -17.60 5.40
C PRO A 53 12.66 -17.13 6.31
N ALA A 54 11.61 -16.63 5.66
CA ALA A 54 10.37 -16.31 6.36
C ALA A 54 9.82 -17.55 7.10
N PRO A 55 9.30 -17.41 8.31
CA PRO A 55 8.58 -18.49 8.97
C PRO A 55 7.36 -18.89 8.12
N GLU A 56 7.08 -20.20 8.06
CA GLU A 56 5.84 -20.63 7.39
C GLU A 56 4.64 -20.01 8.12
N PRO A 57 3.70 -19.37 7.38
CA PRO A 57 2.53 -18.78 8.00
C PRO A 57 1.67 -19.86 8.67
N GLU A 58 1.17 -19.58 9.86
CA GLU A 58 0.22 -20.48 10.51
C GLU A 58 -1.07 -20.55 9.70
N PRO A 59 -1.62 -21.76 9.49
CA PRO A 59 -2.91 -21.91 8.81
C PRO A 59 -4.01 -21.15 9.56
N LYS A 60 -4.74 -20.30 8.86
CA LYS A 60 -5.92 -19.61 9.41
C LYS A 60 -7.19 -20.23 8.83
N GLU A 61 -8.24 -20.28 9.65
CA GLU A 61 -9.56 -20.66 9.17
C GLU A 61 -10.09 -19.62 8.18
N TYR A 62 -10.96 -20.07 7.26
CA TYR A 62 -11.64 -19.17 6.33
C TYR A 62 -12.50 -18.14 7.08
N ASP A 63 -12.32 -16.88 6.76
CA ASP A 63 -12.96 -15.73 7.42
C ASP A 63 -13.81 -14.87 6.45
N GLY A 64 -13.91 -15.29 5.18
CA GLY A 64 -14.68 -14.58 4.15
C GLY A 64 -16.20 -14.72 4.32
N GLY A 65 -16.94 -13.80 3.72
CA GLY A 65 -18.39 -13.87 3.58
C GLY A 65 -18.80 -14.89 2.51
N GLN A 66 -20.11 -15.14 2.42
CA GLN A 66 -20.68 -16.01 1.40
C GLN A 66 -21.96 -15.39 0.84
N PRO A 67 -22.21 -15.51 -0.48
CA PRO A 67 -23.44 -15.03 -1.07
C PRO A 67 -24.64 -15.85 -0.60
N VAL A 68 -25.79 -15.20 -0.43
CA VAL A 68 -27.03 -15.82 0.02
C VAL A 68 -27.80 -16.36 -1.18
N ASN A 69 -27.95 -17.68 -1.29
CA ASN A 69 -28.66 -18.35 -2.38
C ASN A 69 -28.25 -17.88 -3.78
N PRO A 70 -26.94 -17.86 -4.12
CA PRO A 70 -26.50 -17.43 -5.41
C PRO A 70 -27.11 -18.28 -6.53
N PRO A 71 -27.34 -17.72 -7.72
CA PRO A 71 -27.80 -18.50 -8.85
C PRO A 71 -26.75 -19.57 -9.24
N ASP A 72 -27.20 -20.73 -9.69
CA ASP A 72 -26.29 -21.74 -10.24
C ASP A 72 -25.81 -21.31 -11.64
N LEU A 73 -24.59 -20.79 -11.69
CA LEU A 73 -23.90 -20.27 -12.89
C LEU A 73 -22.70 -21.12 -13.29
N ALA A 74 -22.51 -22.30 -12.71
CA ALA A 74 -21.40 -23.18 -13.03
C ALA A 74 -21.34 -23.49 -14.55
N GLY A 75 -20.21 -23.14 -15.18
CA GLY A 75 -19.99 -23.29 -16.63
C GLY A 75 -20.84 -22.38 -17.55
N LYS A 76 -21.69 -21.51 -16.99
CA LYS A 76 -22.51 -20.58 -17.78
C LYS A 76 -21.79 -19.24 -18.00
N PRO A 77 -22.19 -18.45 -19.01
CA PRO A 77 -21.71 -17.07 -19.13
C PRO A 77 -22.05 -16.24 -17.89
N ILE A 78 -21.10 -15.42 -17.45
CA ILE A 78 -21.26 -14.48 -16.33
C ILE A 78 -20.84 -13.06 -16.70
N THR A 79 -21.46 -12.10 -16.03
CA THR A 79 -21.16 -10.67 -16.14
C THR A 79 -20.54 -10.18 -14.83
N LEU A 80 -19.36 -9.62 -14.94
CA LEU A 80 -18.63 -9.04 -13.81
C LEU A 80 -18.51 -7.52 -13.99
N VAL A 81 -18.54 -6.81 -12.88
CA VAL A 81 -18.04 -5.45 -12.82
C VAL A 81 -16.75 -5.42 -11.99
N ASP A 82 -15.80 -4.64 -12.45
CA ASP A 82 -14.62 -4.25 -11.70
C ASP A 82 -14.76 -2.79 -11.25
N VAL A 83 -14.68 -2.55 -9.94
CA VAL A 83 -14.75 -1.22 -9.34
C VAL A 83 -13.47 -0.98 -8.54
N PRO A 84 -12.35 -0.60 -9.23
CA PRO A 84 -11.10 -0.23 -8.55
C PRO A 84 -11.25 1.06 -7.76
N LYS A 85 -10.19 1.47 -7.02
CA LYS A 85 -10.15 2.74 -6.27
C LYS A 85 -10.48 3.94 -7.14
N LEU A 86 -9.91 3.96 -8.35
CA LEU A 86 -10.10 4.97 -9.37
C LEU A 86 -9.67 4.42 -10.73
N ILE A 87 -10.09 5.10 -11.80
CA ILE A 87 -9.61 4.85 -13.18
C ILE A 87 -8.73 6.00 -13.66
N GLY A 88 -8.03 5.80 -14.77
CA GLY A 88 -7.19 6.83 -15.40
C GLY A 88 -5.71 6.79 -15.00
N ILE A 89 -5.29 5.91 -14.08
CA ILE A 89 -3.89 5.69 -13.75
C ILE A 89 -3.35 4.39 -14.37
N GLY A 90 -2.04 4.36 -14.67
CA GLY A 90 -1.38 3.23 -15.35
C GLY A 90 -1.54 1.90 -14.61
N TYR A 91 -1.53 1.91 -13.28
CA TYR A 91 -1.68 0.71 -12.46
C TYR A 91 -3.03 0.01 -12.70
N PHE A 92 -4.15 0.71 -12.59
CA PHE A 92 -5.47 0.11 -12.82
C PHE A 92 -5.75 -0.14 -14.30
N ALA A 93 -5.12 0.60 -15.23
CA ALA A 93 -5.15 0.23 -16.64
C ALA A 93 -4.47 -1.14 -16.88
N ALA A 94 -3.39 -1.43 -16.17
CA ALA A 94 -2.71 -2.73 -16.25
C ALA A 94 -3.54 -3.86 -15.62
N THR A 95 -4.19 -3.65 -14.47
CA THR A 95 -5.10 -4.66 -13.88
C THR A 95 -6.29 -4.93 -14.80
N THR A 96 -6.91 -3.89 -15.38
CA THR A 96 -7.98 -4.03 -16.37
C THR A 96 -7.54 -4.85 -17.58
N LYS A 97 -6.33 -4.61 -18.09
CA LYS A 97 -5.76 -5.42 -19.18
C LYS A 97 -5.72 -6.91 -18.81
N GLY A 98 -5.21 -7.24 -17.62
CA GLY A 98 -5.17 -8.62 -17.14
C GLY A 98 -6.55 -9.25 -16.98
N GLN A 99 -7.53 -8.51 -16.51
CA GLN A 99 -8.92 -8.94 -16.40
C GLN A 99 -9.53 -9.25 -17.78
N GLN A 100 -9.26 -8.42 -18.77
CA GLN A 100 -9.72 -8.66 -20.15
C GLN A 100 -9.06 -9.90 -20.77
N GLU A 101 -7.74 -10.07 -20.56
CA GLU A 101 -7.01 -11.27 -21.01
C GLU A 101 -7.61 -12.55 -20.41
N ALA A 102 -7.91 -12.55 -19.10
CA ALA A 102 -8.55 -13.69 -18.44
C ALA A 102 -9.96 -13.95 -18.96
N ALA A 103 -10.76 -12.90 -19.16
CA ALA A 103 -12.12 -13.01 -19.69
C ALA A 103 -12.14 -13.57 -21.11
N GLU A 104 -11.20 -13.13 -21.96
CA GLU A 104 -11.03 -13.64 -23.33
C GLU A 104 -10.61 -15.11 -23.33
N GLU A 105 -9.64 -15.49 -22.49
CA GLU A 105 -9.20 -16.88 -22.38
C GLU A 105 -10.31 -17.82 -21.88
N LEU A 106 -11.08 -17.41 -20.88
CA LEU A 106 -12.21 -18.16 -20.34
C LEU A 106 -13.39 -18.25 -21.31
N GLY A 107 -13.61 -17.24 -22.15
CA GLY A 107 -14.62 -17.21 -23.22
C GLY A 107 -16.08 -17.13 -22.76
N ASN A 108 -16.34 -17.26 -21.45
CA ASN A 108 -17.67 -17.21 -20.85
C ASN A 108 -17.77 -16.20 -19.70
N VAL A 109 -16.86 -15.23 -19.66
CA VAL A 109 -16.82 -14.13 -18.69
C VAL A 109 -16.80 -12.80 -19.43
N THR A 110 -17.63 -11.87 -19.03
CA THR A 110 -17.58 -10.48 -19.49
C THR A 110 -17.24 -9.60 -18.28
N VAL A 111 -16.21 -8.79 -18.39
CA VAL A 111 -15.79 -7.84 -17.33
C VAL A 111 -15.96 -6.41 -17.85
N THR A 112 -16.60 -5.56 -17.06
CA THR A 112 -16.68 -4.12 -17.29
C THR A 112 -15.98 -3.41 -16.15
N THR A 113 -14.97 -2.58 -16.42
CA THR A 113 -14.36 -1.72 -15.43
C THR A 113 -15.06 -0.36 -15.40
N ASP A 114 -15.54 0.07 -14.24
CA ASP A 114 -16.23 1.34 -14.04
C ASP A 114 -16.03 1.81 -12.59
N ALA A 115 -15.45 3.02 -12.39
CA ALA A 115 -15.09 3.52 -11.08
C ALA A 115 -14.93 5.04 -11.10
N PRO A 116 -14.78 5.69 -9.92
CA PRO A 116 -14.43 7.10 -9.84
C PRO A 116 -13.16 7.46 -10.61
N THR A 117 -13.01 8.71 -10.99
CA THR A 117 -11.78 9.25 -11.58
C THR A 117 -10.79 9.77 -10.53
N GLU A 118 -11.21 9.85 -9.29
CA GLU A 118 -10.43 10.25 -8.12
C GLU A 118 -10.63 9.22 -7.01
N ALA A 119 -9.71 9.14 -6.05
CA ALA A 119 -9.84 8.25 -4.88
C ALA A 119 -10.95 8.76 -3.96
N ASN A 120 -12.18 8.37 -4.23
CA ASN A 120 -13.40 8.81 -3.53
C ASN A 120 -14.25 7.60 -3.13
N ILE A 121 -14.31 7.32 -1.82
CA ILE A 121 -15.03 6.16 -1.30
C ILE A 121 -16.55 6.27 -1.49
N ASP A 122 -17.15 7.45 -1.35
CA ASP A 122 -18.60 7.63 -1.49
C ASP A 122 -19.05 7.40 -2.94
N GLU A 123 -18.27 7.87 -3.91
CA GLU A 123 -18.50 7.56 -5.31
C GLU A 123 -18.30 6.07 -5.60
N GLN A 124 -17.26 5.45 -5.07
CA GLN A 124 -17.00 4.02 -5.23
C GLN A 124 -18.18 3.17 -4.72
N ILE A 125 -18.72 3.49 -3.55
CA ILE A 125 -19.93 2.86 -3.01
C ILE A 125 -21.11 3.03 -3.96
N THR A 126 -21.29 4.21 -4.54
CA THR A 126 -22.37 4.50 -5.50
C THR A 126 -22.24 3.66 -6.77
N PHE A 127 -21.03 3.49 -7.32
CA PHE A 127 -20.78 2.61 -8.45
C PHE A 127 -21.18 1.16 -8.14
N ILE A 128 -20.72 0.63 -7.01
CA ILE A 128 -21.04 -0.74 -6.58
C ILE A 128 -22.57 -0.91 -6.43
N ASP A 129 -23.26 0.01 -5.77
CA ASP A 129 -24.72 -0.06 -5.54
C ASP A 129 -25.50 -0.04 -6.85
N ASN A 130 -25.06 0.74 -7.84
CA ASN A 130 -25.64 0.77 -9.19
C ASN A 130 -25.51 -0.59 -9.88
N TYR A 131 -24.36 -1.28 -9.75
CA TYR A 131 -24.15 -2.59 -10.36
C TYR A 131 -24.90 -3.72 -9.64
N ILE A 132 -25.05 -3.62 -8.33
CA ILE A 132 -25.95 -4.50 -7.57
C ILE A 132 -27.38 -4.37 -8.12
N THR A 133 -27.85 -3.15 -8.34
CA THR A 133 -29.20 -2.90 -8.89
C THR A 133 -29.36 -3.41 -10.34
N ARG A 134 -28.29 -3.41 -11.13
CA ARG A 134 -28.29 -3.97 -12.49
C ARG A 134 -28.28 -5.50 -12.52
N GLY A 135 -27.97 -6.15 -11.40
CA GLY A 135 -27.96 -7.60 -11.25
C GLY A 135 -26.78 -8.26 -11.97
N VAL A 136 -25.55 -7.75 -11.76
CA VAL A 136 -24.32 -8.44 -12.18
C VAL A 136 -24.13 -9.75 -11.41
N ASP A 137 -23.42 -10.70 -11.99
CA ASP A 137 -23.16 -12.00 -11.35
C ASP A 137 -22.03 -11.94 -10.32
N GLY A 138 -21.08 -11.00 -10.50
CA GLY A 138 -19.98 -10.81 -9.57
C GLY A 138 -19.40 -9.40 -9.61
N ILE A 139 -18.79 -9.03 -8.48
CA ILE A 139 -18.11 -7.74 -8.27
C ILE A 139 -16.65 -8.01 -7.94
N LEU A 140 -15.74 -7.45 -8.74
CA LEU A 140 -14.33 -7.27 -8.41
C LEU A 140 -14.15 -5.87 -7.85
N PHE A 141 -13.33 -5.70 -6.82
CA PHE A 141 -13.09 -4.37 -6.24
C PHE A 141 -11.67 -4.23 -5.67
N ALA A 142 -11.20 -3.00 -5.62
CA ALA A 142 -10.04 -2.57 -4.83
C ALA A 142 -10.47 -1.37 -3.96
N ALA A 143 -10.48 -1.54 -2.63
CA ALA A 143 -11.13 -0.59 -1.72
C ALA A 143 -10.33 0.71 -1.50
N ASN A 144 -11.01 1.86 -1.49
CA ASN A 144 -10.46 3.11 -0.96
C ASN A 144 -10.45 3.14 0.58
N ASP A 145 -11.47 2.53 1.21
CA ASP A 145 -11.59 2.39 2.66
C ASP A 145 -12.23 1.04 3.00
N PRO A 146 -11.58 0.18 3.81
CA PRO A 146 -12.04 -1.18 4.05
C PRO A 146 -13.32 -1.25 4.89
N VAL A 147 -13.53 -0.28 5.77
CA VAL A 147 -14.70 -0.23 6.66
C VAL A 147 -15.90 0.37 5.92
N ALA A 148 -15.70 1.50 5.25
CA ALA A 148 -16.78 2.21 4.57
C ALA A 148 -17.35 1.42 3.38
N ILE A 149 -16.52 0.67 2.63
CA ILE A 149 -16.98 -0.13 1.49
C ILE A 149 -17.75 -1.40 1.91
N SER A 150 -17.45 -1.95 3.09
CA SER A 150 -17.95 -3.26 3.52
C SER A 150 -19.47 -3.39 3.56
N PRO A 151 -20.26 -2.39 3.99
CA PRO A 151 -21.71 -2.48 3.97
C PRO A 151 -22.32 -2.71 2.58
N VAL A 152 -21.84 -2.03 1.54
CA VAL A 152 -22.36 -2.19 0.17
C VAL A 152 -21.95 -3.54 -0.42
N LEU A 153 -20.76 -4.05 -0.12
CA LEU A 153 -20.31 -5.38 -0.53
C LEU A 153 -21.13 -6.49 0.16
N LYS A 154 -21.44 -6.36 1.46
CA LYS A 154 -22.36 -7.28 2.18
C LYS A 154 -23.74 -7.29 1.53
N LYS A 155 -24.26 -6.12 1.13
CA LYS A 155 -25.51 -6.04 0.38
C LYS A 155 -25.46 -6.83 -0.93
N ALA A 156 -24.31 -6.84 -1.65
CA ALA A 156 -24.14 -7.67 -2.83
C ALA A 156 -24.22 -9.17 -2.50
N LEU A 157 -23.50 -9.62 -1.47
CA LEU A 157 -23.57 -11.02 -0.98
C LEU A 157 -25.00 -11.41 -0.58
N GLU A 158 -25.73 -10.53 0.12
CA GLU A 158 -27.13 -10.76 0.51
C GLU A 158 -28.07 -10.94 -0.69
N GLN A 159 -27.74 -10.37 -1.83
CA GLN A 159 -28.48 -10.51 -3.10
C GLN A 159 -27.99 -11.66 -3.97
N GLY A 160 -27.07 -12.49 -3.47
CA GLY A 160 -26.54 -13.65 -4.18
C GLY A 160 -25.47 -13.31 -5.22
N ILE A 161 -24.93 -12.09 -5.20
CA ILE A 161 -23.83 -11.65 -6.09
C ILE A 161 -22.50 -12.06 -5.45
N HIS A 162 -21.62 -12.65 -6.25
CA HIS A 162 -20.28 -13.02 -5.81
C HIS A 162 -19.38 -11.78 -5.66
N VAL A 163 -18.48 -11.79 -4.66
CA VAL A 163 -17.61 -10.64 -4.35
C VAL A 163 -16.17 -11.12 -4.13
N VAL A 164 -15.26 -10.64 -4.96
CA VAL A 164 -13.81 -10.90 -4.85
C VAL A 164 -13.06 -9.57 -4.82
N GLY A 165 -12.27 -9.33 -3.78
CA GLY A 165 -11.38 -8.19 -3.70
C GLY A 165 -10.02 -8.48 -4.34
N TYR A 166 -9.33 -7.45 -4.77
CA TYR A 166 -7.93 -7.50 -5.18
C TYR A 166 -7.22 -6.19 -4.81
N ASP A 167 -5.90 -6.16 -4.80
CA ASP A 167 -5.08 -4.98 -4.48
C ASP A 167 -5.33 -4.42 -3.06
N ALA A 168 -6.51 -3.88 -2.80
CA ALA A 168 -6.89 -3.24 -1.53
C ALA A 168 -8.15 -3.89 -0.97
N ASN A 169 -8.03 -4.47 0.22
CA ASN A 169 -9.03 -5.34 0.83
C ASN A 169 -10.19 -4.56 1.50
N SER A 170 -11.30 -5.24 1.72
CA SER A 170 -12.40 -4.86 2.63
C SER A 170 -12.26 -5.60 3.96
N LEU A 171 -13.26 -5.47 4.84
CA LEU A 171 -13.41 -6.41 5.96
C LEU A 171 -13.66 -7.83 5.39
N PRO A 172 -13.08 -8.88 5.98
CA PRO A 172 -13.15 -10.25 5.44
C PRO A 172 -14.56 -10.74 5.16
N GLU A 173 -15.48 -10.51 6.07
CA GLU A 173 -16.88 -10.94 5.95
C GLU A 173 -17.70 -10.21 4.87
N ALA A 174 -17.12 -9.20 4.22
CA ALA A 174 -17.78 -8.44 3.14
C ALA A 174 -17.43 -8.95 1.73
N ARG A 175 -16.54 -9.93 1.62
CA ARG A 175 -16.13 -10.54 0.35
C ARG A 175 -15.86 -12.04 0.55
N GLU A 176 -15.90 -12.83 -0.53
CA GLU A 176 -15.57 -14.25 -0.46
C GLU A 176 -14.05 -14.45 -0.39
N TRP A 177 -13.32 -13.87 -1.33
CA TRP A 177 -11.88 -14.01 -1.44
C TRP A 177 -11.22 -12.66 -1.74
N PHE A 178 -9.95 -12.56 -1.34
CA PHE A 178 -9.09 -11.42 -1.66
C PHE A 178 -7.84 -11.90 -2.38
N VAL A 179 -7.59 -11.39 -3.58
CA VAL A 179 -6.37 -11.65 -4.34
C VAL A 179 -5.32 -10.63 -3.92
N ASN A 180 -4.42 -11.06 -3.05
CA ASN A 180 -3.34 -10.25 -2.53
C ASN A 180 -2.16 -10.28 -3.49
N GLN A 181 -1.68 -9.12 -3.88
CA GLN A 181 -0.61 -8.93 -4.85
C GLN A 181 0.75 -9.45 -4.37
N ALA A 182 1.06 -9.29 -3.09
CA ALA A 182 2.25 -9.78 -2.43
C ALA A 182 2.08 -9.72 -0.89
N GLU A 183 2.90 -10.46 -0.16
CA GLU A 183 2.90 -10.35 1.29
C GLU A 183 3.32 -8.94 1.74
N PHE A 184 2.58 -8.35 2.65
CA PHE A 184 2.79 -6.98 3.11
C PHE A 184 4.17 -6.77 3.75
N ASN A 185 4.62 -7.74 4.55
CA ASN A 185 5.94 -7.76 5.15
C ASN A 185 7.07 -7.90 4.11
N GLY A 186 6.83 -8.67 3.03
CA GLY A 186 7.77 -8.79 1.91
C GLY A 186 7.97 -7.46 1.17
N ILE A 187 6.89 -6.69 0.99
CA ILE A 187 6.95 -5.34 0.42
C ILE A 187 7.70 -4.39 1.35
N ALA A 188 7.38 -4.40 2.64
CA ALA A 188 8.05 -3.57 3.64
C ALA A 188 9.56 -3.81 3.69
N LYS A 189 9.97 -5.10 3.72
CA LYS A 189 11.37 -5.49 3.65
C LYS A 189 12.04 -4.98 2.37
N ALA A 190 11.45 -5.23 1.20
CA ALA A 190 12.02 -4.83 -0.08
C ALA A 190 12.22 -3.31 -0.18
N LEU A 191 11.29 -2.51 0.36
CA LEU A 191 11.39 -1.06 0.37
C LEU A 191 12.52 -0.58 1.28
N LEU A 192 12.57 -1.04 2.52
CA LEU A 192 13.57 -0.59 3.50
C LEU A 192 14.98 -1.09 3.17
N ASP A 193 15.13 -2.35 2.77
CA ASP A 193 16.43 -2.87 2.34
C ASP A 193 16.96 -2.12 1.10
N SER A 194 16.07 -1.73 0.16
CA SER A 194 16.48 -0.92 -1.00
C SER A 194 16.98 0.47 -0.59
N LEU A 195 16.37 1.10 0.41
CA LEU A 195 16.85 2.38 0.94
C LEU A 195 18.17 2.20 1.70
N ALA A 196 18.30 1.16 2.53
CA ALA A 196 19.52 0.85 3.26
C ALA A 196 20.71 0.60 2.31
N GLU A 197 20.49 -0.14 1.23
CA GLU A 197 21.51 -0.41 0.21
C GLU A 197 21.99 0.90 -0.48
N GLU A 198 21.09 1.84 -0.72
CA GLU A 198 21.41 3.08 -1.42
C GLU A 198 21.99 4.16 -0.51
N LYS A 199 21.49 4.30 0.73
CA LYS A 199 21.79 5.44 1.63
C LYS A 199 22.43 5.06 2.95
N GLY A 200 22.45 3.78 3.30
CA GLY A 200 23.00 3.30 4.57
C GLY A 200 21.96 3.05 5.65
N GLU A 201 22.41 2.42 6.73
CA GLU A 201 21.57 1.97 7.84
C GLU A 201 21.04 3.09 8.76
N ASP A 202 21.56 4.30 8.64
CA ASP A 202 21.16 5.49 9.39
C ASP A 202 20.35 6.50 8.56
N ALA A 203 19.84 6.05 7.41
CA ALA A 203 19.09 6.90 6.48
C ALA A 203 17.84 7.51 7.12
N LYS A 204 17.60 8.79 6.84
CA LYS A 204 16.42 9.53 7.26
C LYS A 204 15.46 9.70 6.11
N PHE A 205 14.21 9.33 6.29
CA PHE A 205 13.26 9.27 5.18
C PHE A 205 11.90 9.87 5.49
N GLY A 206 11.24 10.33 4.42
CA GLY A 206 9.84 10.72 4.41
C GLY A 206 8.99 9.78 3.56
N ILE A 207 7.69 9.75 3.80
CA ILE A 207 6.72 8.92 3.07
C ILE A 207 5.63 9.80 2.46
N VAL A 208 5.29 9.54 1.18
CA VAL A 208 4.11 10.08 0.51
C VAL A 208 3.17 8.92 0.19
N THR A 209 1.97 8.94 0.77
CA THR A 209 0.95 7.89 0.61
C THR A 209 -0.36 8.47 0.07
N SER A 210 -1.33 7.62 -0.30
CA SER A 210 -2.67 8.09 -0.69
C SER A 210 -3.41 8.68 0.49
N THR A 211 -4.01 7.82 1.31
CA THR A 211 -4.65 8.19 2.59
C THR A 211 -4.22 7.22 3.67
N PHE A 212 -4.33 7.62 4.93
CA PHE A 212 -4.02 6.74 6.07
C PHE A 212 -5.02 5.60 6.22
N THR A 213 -6.18 5.68 5.58
CA THR A 213 -7.20 4.63 5.61
C THR A 213 -7.12 3.65 4.45
N THR A 214 -6.31 3.93 3.42
CA THR A 214 -6.11 3.01 2.29
C THR A 214 -5.47 1.70 2.77
N PRO A 215 -6.19 0.55 2.72
CA PRO A 215 -5.87 -0.61 3.57
C PRO A 215 -4.54 -1.27 3.27
N ASN A 216 -4.16 -1.38 1.98
CA ASN A 216 -2.89 -1.98 1.59
C ASN A 216 -1.71 -1.08 1.99
N GLN A 217 -1.80 0.23 1.74
CA GLN A 217 -0.73 1.19 2.07
C GLN A 217 -0.55 1.32 3.57
N ALA A 218 -1.64 1.46 4.33
CA ALA A 218 -1.61 1.50 5.78
C ALA A 218 -0.90 0.25 6.34
N ARG A 219 -1.19 -0.94 5.78
CA ARG A 219 -0.54 -2.19 6.19
C ARG A 219 0.93 -2.24 5.82
N TRP A 220 1.33 -1.82 4.61
CA TRP A 220 2.75 -1.77 4.23
C TRP A 220 3.54 -0.85 5.14
N ILE A 221 3.01 0.34 5.44
CA ILE A 221 3.65 1.31 6.32
C ILE A 221 3.77 0.78 7.75
N ALA A 222 2.76 0.07 8.26
CA ALA A 222 2.83 -0.59 9.57
C ALA A 222 3.91 -1.69 9.62
N GLU A 223 3.99 -2.53 8.57
CA GLU A 223 5.04 -3.55 8.43
C GLU A 223 6.43 -2.92 8.26
N MET A 224 6.55 -1.81 7.50
CA MET A 224 7.82 -1.06 7.41
C MET A 224 8.28 -0.57 8.77
N TRP A 225 7.37 -0.05 9.59
CA TRP A 225 7.68 0.38 10.94
C TRP A 225 8.19 -0.76 11.82
N ALA A 226 7.49 -1.90 11.79
CA ALA A 226 7.88 -3.08 12.56
C ALA A 226 9.24 -3.62 12.10
N TYR A 227 9.45 -3.73 10.78
CA TYR A 227 10.70 -4.21 10.19
C TYR A 227 11.87 -3.26 10.46
N ALA A 228 11.66 -1.94 10.34
CA ALA A 228 12.70 -0.95 10.63
C ALA A 228 13.19 -1.02 12.09
N LYS A 229 12.27 -1.21 13.06
CA LYS A 229 12.65 -1.35 14.47
C LYS A 229 13.58 -2.53 14.73
N GLU A 230 13.41 -3.63 14.01
CA GLU A 230 14.19 -4.85 14.22
C GLU A 230 15.45 -4.88 13.37
N CYS A 231 15.37 -4.45 12.11
CA CYS A 231 16.42 -4.67 11.12
C CYS A 231 17.20 -3.42 10.76
N HIS A 232 16.59 -2.23 10.87
CA HIS A 232 17.23 -0.94 10.58
C HIS A 232 16.99 0.06 11.73
N PRO A 233 17.40 -0.26 12.98
CA PRO A 233 17.06 0.52 14.17
C PRO A 233 17.64 1.95 14.18
N ASP A 234 18.67 2.21 13.37
CA ASP A 234 19.31 3.52 13.26
C ASP A 234 18.64 4.41 12.19
N MET A 235 17.78 3.85 11.33
CA MET A 235 16.99 4.65 10.38
C MET A 235 16.01 5.56 11.10
N THR A 236 15.81 6.76 10.56
CA THR A 236 14.86 7.74 11.11
C THR A 236 13.71 8.01 10.15
N TRP A 237 12.49 7.71 10.57
CA TRP A 237 11.28 8.10 9.88
C TRP A 237 10.90 9.54 10.25
N LEU A 238 11.00 10.47 9.30
CA LEU A 238 10.79 11.88 9.53
C LEU A 238 9.31 12.26 9.56
N GLU A 239 8.56 11.89 8.51
CA GLU A 239 7.14 12.24 8.38
C GLU A 239 6.44 11.42 7.30
N THR A 240 5.11 11.26 7.43
CA THR A 240 4.25 10.73 6.36
C THR A 240 3.21 11.76 5.97
N LEU A 241 3.05 12.00 4.65
CA LEU A 241 2.09 12.94 4.09
C LEU A 241 1.12 12.23 3.14
N GLU A 242 -0.15 12.64 3.18
CA GLU A 242 -1.21 12.12 2.30
C GLU A 242 -1.31 12.92 0.99
N ALA A 243 -1.55 12.22 -0.11
CA ALA A 243 -1.64 12.81 -1.45
C ALA A 243 -2.80 12.26 -2.32
N GLN A 244 -3.71 11.50 -1.74
CA GLN A 244 -5.01 11.08 -2.33
C GLN A 244 -4.94 10.48 -3.75
N GLU A 245 -3.85 9.76 -4.09
CA GLU A 245 -3.59 9.25 -5.46
C GLU A 245 -3.54 10.37 -6.53
N ASP A 246 -3.31 11.64 -6.13
CA ASP A 246 -3.14 12.76 -7.04
C ASP A 246 -1.66 13.05 -7.29
N TYR A 247 -1.26 13.16 -8.57
CA TYR A 247 0.13 13.38 -8.96
C TYR A 247 0.65 14.74 -8.50
N ASN A 248 -0.14 15.81 -8.69
CA ASN A 248 0.29 17.15 -8.35
C ASN A 248 0.42 17.30 -6.83
N LEU A 249 -0.54 16.78 -6.09
CA LEU A 249 -0.46 16.77 -4.63
C LEU A 249 0.70 15.92 -4.13
N SER A 250 0.96 14.76 -4.74
CA SER A 250 2.13 13.93 -4.41
C SER A 250 3.45 14.68 -4.65
N PHE A 251 3.54 15.42 -5.77
CA PHE A 251 4.68 16.25 -6.08
C PHE A 251 4.85 17.40 -5.07
N GLU A 252 3.76 18.07 -4.67
CA GLU A 252 3.77 19.11 -3.64
C GLU A 252 4.18 18.55 -2.27
N GLN A 253 3.71 17.38 -1.90
CA GLN A 253 4.09 16.73 -0.64
C GLN A 253 5.56 16.29 -0.62
N ALA A 254 6.08 15.77 -1.74
CA ALA A 254 7.50 15.45 -1.87
C ALA A 254 8.37 16.71 -1.72
N ASN A 255 8.01 17.81 -2.37
CA ASN A 255 8.70 19.10 -2.20
C ASN A 255 8.59 19.63 -0.76
N THR A 256 7.45 19.44 -0.10
CA THR A 256 7.27 19.81 1.31
C THR A 256 8.26 19.08 2.21
N LEU A 257 8.49 17.78 1.97
CA LEU A 257 9.49 17.01 2.72
C LEU A 257 10.92 17.48 2.40
N ILE A 258 11.24 17.72 1.12
CA ILE A 258 12.53 18.25 0.68
C ILE A 258 12.82 19.60 1.33
N ASP A 259 11.89 20.55 1.25
CA ASP A 259 12.05 21.90 1.79
C ASP A 259 12.15 21.91 3.33
N LYS A 260 11.38 21.04 3.99
CA LYS A 260 11.31 21.01 5.44
C LYS A 260 12.54 20.40 6.10
N TYR A 261 13.06 19.34 5.50
CA TYR A 261 14.15 18.56 6.09
C TYR A 261 15.51 18.84 5.46
N GLY A 262 15.56 19.38 4.22
CA GLY A 262 16.80 19.78 3.57
C GLY A 262 17.86 18.68 3.59
N ASP A 263 19.06 19.01 4.04
CA ASP A 263 20.21 18.08 4.13
C ASP A 263 20.00 16.91 5.10
N GLU A 264 18.90 16.89 5.86
CA GLU A 264 18.57 15.75 6.73
C GLU A 264 17.76 14.65 6.01
N LEU A 265 17.28 14.90 4.78
CA LEU A 265 16.46 13.96 4.03
C LEU A 265 17.35 13.10 3.13
N ASP A 266 17.50 11.82 3.45
CA ASP A 266 18.25 10.85 2.66
C ASP A 266 17.37 10.10 1.66
N GLY A 267 16.07 9.96 1.94
CA GLY A 267 15.16 9.21 1.09
C GLY A 267 13.69 9.61 1.17
N LEU A 268 12.98 9.34 0.06
CA LEU A 268 11.53 9.46 -0.06
C LEU A 268 10.93 8.13 -0.48
N PHE A 269 9.92 7.67 0.28
CA PHE A 269 9.08 6.56 -0.13
C PHE A 269 7.80 7.04 -0.78
N GLY A 270 7.54 6.58 -2.02
CA GLY A 270 6.24 6.72 -2.67
C GLY A 270 5.43 5.43 -2.51
N MET A 271 4.31 5.50 -1.81
CA MET A 271 3.50 4.31 -1.52
C MET A 271 2.43 4.03 -2.58
N THR A 272 2.43 4.76 -3.69
CA THR A 272 1.49 4.56 -4.80
C THR A 272 2.16 4.70 -6.14
N SER A 273 1.52 4.14 -7.19
CA SER A 273 1.98 4.28 -8.58
C SER A 273 1.94 5.72 -9.11
N VAL A 274 1.40 6.64 -8.32
CA VAL A 274 1.33 8.07 -8.61
C VAL A 274 2.35 8.82 -7.77
N ALA A 275 2.46 8.50 -6.47
CA ALA A 275 3.36 9.20 -5.55
C ALA A 275 4.84 8.94 -5.86
N THR A 276 5.22 7.72 -6.25
CA THR A 276 6.63 7.39 -6.53
C THR A 276 7.19 8.19 -7.72
N PRO A 277 6.54 8.22 -8.91
CA PRO A 277 7.05 9.04 -10.01
C PRO A 277 6.98 10.54 -9.71
N ALA A 278 5.99 11.01 -8.92
CA ALA A 278 5.91 12.40 -8.50
C ALA A 278 7.06 12.80 -7.56
N ALA A 279 7.42 11.92 -6.60
CA ALA A 279 8.58 12.11 -5.74
C ALA A 279 9.89 12.10 -6.54
N ALA A 280 10.02 11.21 -7.53
CA ALA A 280 11.18 11.16 -8.41
C ALA A 280 11.32 12.43 -9.28
N ASP A 281 10.19 12.99 -9.72
CA ASP A 281 10.16 14.26 -10.45
C ASP A 281 10.55 15.43 -9.53
N ALA A 282 10.05 15.48 -8.29
CA ALA A 282 10.44 16.50 -7.30
C ALA A 282 11.95 16.47 -7.02
N VAL A 283 12.52 15.30 -6.76
CA VAL A 283 13.97 15.11 -6.54
C VAL A 283 14.78 15.53 -7.79
N THR A 284 14.29 15.17 -8.98
CA THR A 284 14.94 15.53 -10.24
C THR A 284 14.93 17.05 -10.46
N GLN A 285 13.80 17.73 -10.23
CA GLN A 285 13.67 19.17 -10.42
C GLN A 285 14.46 19.97 -9.36
N ALA A 286 14.54 19.44 -8.14
CA ALA A 286 15.40 20.01 -7.09
C ALA A 286 16.91 19.81 -7.34
N GLY A 287 17.30 18.97 -8.32
CA GLY A 287 18.70 18.65 -8.62
C GLY A 287 19.35 17.72 -7.60
N LEU A 288 18.54 16.95 -6.83
CA LEU A 288 18.98 16.11 -5.72
C LEU A 288 19.17 14.62 -6.09
N CYS A 289 19.18 14.28 -7.41
CA CYS A 289 19.47 12.92 -7.86
C CYS A 289 20.80 12.41 -7.32
N GLY A 290 20.77 11.28 -6.59
CA GLY A 290 21.92 10.71 -5.88
C GLY A 290 22.15 11.28 -4.47
N GLU A 291 21.58 12.44 -4.13
CA GLU A 291 21.59 13.01 -2.79
C GLU A 291 20.38 12.53 -1.99
N VAL A 292 19.19 12.53 -2.58
CA VAL A 292 17.96 11.95 -2.01
C VAL A 292 17.55 10.75 -2.84
N ALA A 293 17.48 9.57 -2.20
CA ALA A 293 16.97 8.36 -2.84
C ALA A 293 15.46 8.42 -2.99
N VAL A 294 14.93 7.85 -4.08
CA VAL A 294 13.49 7.60 -4.21
C VAL A 294 13.26 6.11 -4.33
N VAL A 295 12.57 5.54 -3.36
CA VAL A 295 12.15 4.14 -3.34
C VAL A 295 10.63 4.09 -3.25
N GLY A 296 9.98 3.14 -3.92
CA GLY A 296 8.53 3.09 -3.80
C GLY A 296 7.88 2.10 -4.74
N LEU A 297 6.56 2.20 -4.76
CA LEU A 297 5.69 1.33 -5.54
C LEU A 297 5.23 2.05 -6.79
N ALA A 298 5.62 1.56 -7.98
CA ALA A 298 5.17 2.15 -9.23
C ALA A 298 5.30 1.18 -10.40
N THR A 299 4.51 1.43 -11.45
CA THR A 299 4.64 0.66 -12.70
C THR A 299 5.94 0.97 -13.41
N PRO A 300 6.57 -0.02 -14.07
CA PRO A 300 7.78 0.20 -14.84
C PRO A 300 7.67 1.37 -15.82
N ASN A 301 6.56 1.48 -16.56
CA ASN A 301 6.40 2.54 -17.56
C ASN A 301 6.46 3.95 -16.96
N ALA A 302 5.93 4.15 -15.75
CA ALA A 302 6.01 5.43 -15.05
C ALA A 302 7.43 5.74 -14.58
N MET A 303 8.23 4.71 -14.26
CA MET A 303 9.55 4.88 -13.65
C MET A 303 10.74 4.76 -14.61
N LYS A 304 10.56 4.21 -15.83
CA LYS A 304 11.62 4.12 -16.85
C LYS A 304 12.43 5.41 -17.04
N PRO A 305 11.84 6.61 -17.14
CA PRO A 305 12.61 7.84 -17.29
C PRO A 305 13.60 8.08 -16.16
N PHE A 306 13.18 7.83 -14.92
CA PHE A 306 13.98 8.09 -13.73
C PHE A 306 15.02 6.99 -13.47
N VAL A 307 14.67 5.74 -13.70
CA VAL A 307 15.61 4.60 -13.57
C VAL A 307 16.67 4.66 -14.67
N ASN A 308 16.28 4.90 -15.93
CA ASN A 308 17.24 4.99 -17.05
C ASN A 308 18.16 6.22 -16.96
N SER A 309 17.72 7.30 -16.30
CA SER A 309 18.60 8.46 -16.02
C SER A 309 19.55 8.22 -14.84
N GLY A 310 19.31 7.18 -14.03
CA GLY A 310 20.07 6.86 -12.82
C GLY A 310 19.66 7.68 -11.58
N CYS A 311 18.60 8.49 -11.67
CA CYS A 311 18.07 9.24 -10.53
C CYS A 311 17.37 8.32 -9.51
N VAL A 312 16.71 7.26 -9.97
CA VAL A 312 16.11 6.21 -9.15
C VAL A 312 16.84 4.90 -9.40
N LYS A 313 17.21 4.17 -8.36
CA LYS A 313 17.96 2.91 -8.48
C LYS A 313 17.05 1.72 -8.63
N SER A 314 15.98 1.66 -7.84
CA SER A 314 15.07 0.53 -7.81
C SER A 314 13.63 0.96 -7.55
N VAL A 315 12.69 0.15 -8.01
CA VAL A 315 11.25 0.29 -7.81
C VAL A 315 10.71 -1.06 -7.41
N VAL A 316 9.87 -1.10 -6.40
CA VAL A 316 9.23 -2.33 -5.91
C VAL A 316 7.81 -2.40 -6.46
N LEU A 317 7.44 -3.53 -7.05
CA LEU A 317 6.05 -3.79 -7.44
C LEU A 317 5.88 -5.31 -7.65
N TRP A 318 4.71 -5.73 -8.02
CA TRP A 318 4.32 -7.01 -8.60
C TRP A 318 3.87 -6.77 -10.05
N ASN A 319 3.41 -7.81 -10.73
CA ASN A 319 2.80 -7.61 -12.05
C ASN A 319 1.30 -7.32 -11.90
N PRO A 320 0.82 -6.08 -12.11
CA PRO A 320 -0.60 -5.74 -11.99
C PRO A 320 -1.48 -6.38 -13.07
N VAL A 321 -0.91 -6.73 -14.23
CA VAL A 321 -1.64 -7.49 -15.27
C VAL A 321 -1.98 -8.88 -14.74
N ASP A 322 -1.01 -9.56 -14.10
CA ASP A 322 -1.25 -10.87 -13.51
C ASP A 322 -2.19 -10.81 -12.30
N LEU A 323 -2.17 -9.72 -11.54
CA LEU A 323 -3.12 -9.50 -10.44
C LEU A 323 -4.56 -9.41 -10.94
N GLY A 324 -4.82 -8.60 -11.96
CA GLY A 324 -6.15 -8.48 -12.57
C GLY A 324 -6.60 -9.80 -13.20
N TYR A 325 -5.69 -10.49 -13.88
CA TYR A 325 -5.94 -11.82 -14.46
C TYR A 325 -6.33 -12.84 -13.39
N ALA A 326 -5.57 -12.90 -12.27
CA ALA A 326 -5.87 -13.78 -11.14
C ALA A 326 -7.25 -13.48 -10.53
N ALA A 327 -7.62 -12.22 -10.36
CA ALA A 327 -8.91 -11.83 -9.78
C ALA A 327 -10.09 -12.40 -10.57
N VAL A 328 -10.05 -12.35 -11.89
CA VAL A 328 -11.11 -12.92 -12.76
C VAL A 328 -11.12 -14.45 -12.71
N TYR A 329 -9.94 -15.09 -12.71
CA TYR A 329 -9.86 -16.54 -12.57
C TYR A 329 -10.38 -17.03 -11.22
N VAL A 330 -9.99 -16.38 -10.12
CA VAL A 330 -10.51 -16.69 -8.77
C VAL A 330 -12.02 -16.55 -8.75
N MET A 331 -12.57 -15.46 -9.27
CA MET A 331 -14.01 -15.26 -9.39
C MET A 331 -14.69 -16.40 -10.18
N ARG A 332 -14.12 -16.79 -11.31
CA ARG A 332 -14.68 -17.88 -12.13
C ARG A 332 -14.66 -19.23 -11.38
N GLN A 333 -13.58 -19.55 -10.69
CA GLN A 333 -13.48 -20.78 -9.90
C GLN A 333 -14.47 -20.80 -8.72
N VAL A 334 -14.70 -19.66 -8.08
CA VAL A 334 -15.72 -19.49 -7.04
C VAL A 334 -17.11 -19.75 -7.59
N VAL A 335 -17.48 -19.09 -8.69
CA VAL A 335 -18.81 -19.24 -9.33
C VAL A 335 -19.05 -20.66 -9.84
N ASP A 336 -18.00 -21.35 -10.30
CA ASP A 336 -18.09 -22.75 -10.74
C ASP A 336 -18.14 -23.76 -9.57
N GLY A 337 -17.94 -23.29 -8.33
CA GLY A 337 -17.87 -24.15 -7.15
C GLY A 337 -16.61 -25.02 -7.10
N ASN A 338 -15.59 -24.70 -7.88
CA ASN A 338 -14.29 -25.37 -7.91
C ASN A 338 -13.36 -24.86 -6.80
N PHE A 339 -13.61 -23.64 -6.30
CA PHE A 339 -12.86 -23.02 -5.24
C PHE A 339 -13.79 -22.55 -4.12
N LYS A 340 -13.56 -23.02 -2.90
CA LYS A 340 -14.47 -22.87 -1.75
C LYS A 340 -13.73 -22.80 -0.42
N PRO A 341 -14.40 -22.36 0.65
CA PRO A 341 -13.84 -22.34 2.00
C PRO A 341 -13.13 -23.63 2.38
N GLY A 342 -11.90 -23.51 2.86
CA GLY A 342 -11.05 -24.64 3.26
C GLY A 342 -10.09 -25.14 2.17
N ASP A 343 -10.21 -24.69 0.93
CA ASP A 343 -9.21 -24.97 -0.09
C ASP A 343 -7.94 -24.17 0.18
N THR A 344 -6.78 -24.76 -0.09
CA THR A 344 -5.45 -24.18 0.14
C THR A 344 -4.78 -23.65 -1.12
N GLU A 345 -5.35 -23.93 -2.28
CA GLU A 345 -4.86 -23.50 -3.59
C GLU A 345 -6.04 -23.26 -4.54
N VAL A 346 -5.85 -22.39 -5.52
CA VAL A 346 -6.78 -22.15 -6.61
C VAL A 346 -6.06 -22.17 -7.96
N GLU A 347 -6.67 -22.78 -8.97
CA GLU A 347 -6.18 -22.73 -10.35
C GLU A 347 -6.46 -21.35 -10.96
N ALA A 348 -5.41 -20.72 -11.51
CA ALA A 348 -5.47 -19.38 -12.09
C ALA A 348 -4.87 -19.32 -13.52
N GLY A 349 -5.31 -20.21 -14.39
CA GLY A 349 -4.91 -20.22 -15.81
C GLY A 349 -3.39 -20.25 -16.02
N ARG A 350 -2.86 -19.27 -16.76
CA ARG A 350 -1.42 -19.18 -17.06
C ARG A 350 -0.54 -19.02 -15.82
N LEU A 351 -1.11 -18.58 -14.69
CA LEU A 351 -0.37 -18.42 -13.43
C LEU A 351 -0.23 -19.73 -12.66
N GLY A 352 -0.92 -20.79 -13.11
CA GLY A 352 -0.93 -22.09 -12.42
C GLY A 352 -1.72 -22.00 -11.12
N LYS A 353 -1.23 -22.70 -10.09
CA LYS A 353 -1.87 -22.74 -8.79
C LYS A 353 -1.35 -21.61 -7.90
N LEU A 354 -2.28 -20.81 -7.40
CA LEU A 354 -2.01 -19.78 -6.40
C LEU A 354 -2.35 -20.31 -5.02
N LYS A 355 -1.52 -19.99 -4.01
CA LYS A 355 -1.71 -20.42 -2.63
C LYS A 355 -2.74 -19.56 -1.90
N VAL A 356 -3.50 -20.20 -1.02
CA VAL A 356 -4.33 -19.51 -0.03
C VAL A 356 -3.49 -19.26 1.22
N VAL A 357 -3.51 -18.02 1.68
CA VAL A 357 -2.86 -17.56 2.90
C VAL A 357 -3.91 -16.84 3.78
N ASN A 358 -3.65 -16.64 5.04
CA ASN A 358 -4.49 -15.84 5.93
C ASN A 358 -6.01 -16.15 5.90
N GLY A 359 -6.40 -17.41 5.64
CA GLY A 359 -7.79 -17.86 5.67
C GLY A 359 -8.53 -17.67 4.35
N SER A 360 -8.72 -16.46 3.87
CA SER A 360 -9.46 -16.14 2.63
C SER A 360 -8.69 -15.23 1.67
N GLU A 361 -7.36 -15.25 1.72
CA GLU A 361 -6.50 -14.52 0.81
C GLU A 361 -5.79 -15.46 -0.17
N VAL A 362 -5.82 -15.12 -1.45
CA VAL A 362 -5.07 -15.80 -2.53
C VAL A 362 -3.85 -14.96 -2.85
N LEU A 363 -2.66 -15.50 -2.67
CA LEU A 363 -1.41 -14.77 -2.87
C LEU A 363 -0.92 -14.91 -4.31
N LEU A 364 -0.71 -13.78 -5.00
CA LEU A 364 -0.12 -13.75 -6.34
C LEU A 364 1.34 -14.20 -6.33
N GLY A 365 2.16 -13.64 -5.43
CA GLY A 365 3.57 -14.00 -5.30
C GLY A 365 4.38 -13.02 -4.45
N PRO A 366 5.71 -13.13 -4.47
CA PRO A 366 6.56 -12.15 -3.81
C PRO A 366 6.59 -10.83 -4.59
N PRO A 367 6.95 -9.70 -3.94
CA PRO A 367 7.25 -8.47 -4.64
C PRO A 367 8.47 -8.65 -5.56
N PHE A 368 8.52 -7.85 -6.63
CA PHE A 368 9.60 -7.83 -7.60
C PHE A 368 10.30 -6.47 -7.59
N ILE A 369 11.63 -6.47 -7.71
CA ILE A 369 12.43 -5.26 -7.77
C ILE A 369 12.80 -4.97 -9.22
N TYR A 370 12.32 -3.84 -9.73
CA TYR A 370 12.66 -3.29 -11.04
C TYR A 370 13.84 -2.32 -10.90
N ASN A 371 14.83 -2.46 -11.75
CA ASN A 371 16.04 -1.64 -11.77
C ASN A 371 16.53 -1.42 -13.21
N ALA A 372 17.68 -0.80 -13.38
CA ALA A 372 18.23 -0.48 -14.69
C ALA A 372 18.46 -1.70 -15.60
N ASP A 373 18.67 -2.89 -15.01
CA ASP A 373 18.99 -4.11 -15.77
C ASP A 373 17.71 -4.76 -16.36
N ASN A 374 16.55 -4.54 -15.75
CA ASN A 374 15.32 -5.27 -16.11
C ASN A 374 14.10 -4.41 -16.43
N ILE A 375 14.04 -3.15 -16.00
CA ILE A 375 12.82 -2.31 -16.09
C ILE A 375 12.32 -2.15 -17.54
N ASN A 376 13.23 -2.20 -18.52
CA ASN A 376 12.90 -2.03 -19.92
C ASN A 376 12.24 -3.28 -20.56
N ASP A 377 12.25 -4.42 -19.87
CA ASP A 377 11.63 -5.67 -20.33
C ASP A 377 10.10 -5.68 -20.08
N PHE A 378 9.59 -4.72 -19.31
CA PHE A 378 8.19 -4.65 -18.93
C PHE A 378 7.47 -3.50 -19.62
N ASP A 379 6.20 -3.70 -19.99
CA ASP A 379 5.35 -2.72 -20.69
C ASP A 379 3.96 -2.63 -20.02
N PHE A 380 3.95 -2.08 -18.83
CA PHE A 380 2.75 -1.73 -18.07
C PHE A 380 3.00 -0.62 -17.06
#